data_f6c20ba7c3a941fde98b43e536a234fa
#
_entry.id   f6c20ba7c3a941fde98b43e536a234fa
#
_cell.length_a   1.000
_cell.length_b   1.000
_cell.length_c   1.000
_cell.angle_alpha   90.00
_cell.angle_beta   90.00
_cell.angle_gamma   90.00
#
_symmetry.space_group_name_H-M   'P 1'
#
loop_
_entity.id
_entity.type
_entity.pdbx_description
1 polymer ?
#
loop_
_entity_poly.entity_id
_entity_poly.type
_entity_poly.pdbx_seq_one_letter_code
_entity_poly.pdbx_strand_id
1 'polypeptide(L)'
;MPTHSFLQAKVRDLAARASRLAHFDHASVGLRPQDMPFAPSAAHFRAANDRLAKIDGAVRRHLGALRRMGAQSPRQQVLHQIALVEREIDRSRRAFGLFFEVFSQRGSSFAPALAAHDAIAVSCYDSVRLSSPDLFRGPLLKPVSYMEHGFSPATMRRGVVLNRLLGEPNPFPLIRIPWDRESPWQAVFLHEVAHNLQADLGIWQENRRAVVQRALGSVGQPLLARIYGRWHKEIFADLAAILLGGPSAAWGMASFLAHPATRVLSFRPASAHPTAYLRVFLLAEMLQRM
;
A
#
# COMPACT_ATOMS: atom_id res chain seq x y z
N MET A 1 -44.51 -23.13 5.27
CA MET A 1 -44.61 -21.67 5.30
C MET A 1 -43.49 -20.97 6.08
N PRO A 2 -42.96 -21.41 7.24
CA PRO A 2 -41.90 -20.70 7.96
C PRO A 2 -40.59 -20.55 7.14
N THR A 3 -40.28 -21.52 6.30
CA THR A 3 -39.05 -21.54 5.51
C THR A 3 -38.96 -20.44 4.44
N HIS A 4 -40.08 -20.09 3.82
CA HIS A 4 -40.10 -19.04 2.78
C HIS A 4 -39.93 -17.63 3.40
N SER A 5 -40.60 -17.36 4.51
CA SER A 5 -40.47 -16.08 5.24
C SER A 5 -39.05 -15.90 5.78
N PHE A 6 -38.44 -16.97 6.31
CA PHE A 6 -37.03 -16.96 6.74
C PHE A 6 -36.09 -16.65 5.58
N LEU A 7 -36.26 -17.32 4.42
CA LEU A 7 -35.42 -17.09 3.25
C LEU A 7 -35.52 -15.65 2.77
N GLN A 8 -36.73 -15.10 2.70
CA GLN A 8 -36.92 -13.69 2.30
C GLN A 8 -36.26 -12.71 3.27
N ALA A 9 -36.42 -12.95 4.58
CA ALA A 9 -35.79 -12.12 5.61
C ALA A 9 -34.26 -12.20 5.50
N LYS A 10 -33.70 -13.42 5.32
CA LYS A 10 -32.26 -13.61 5.18
C LYS A 10 -31.71 -12.96 3.92
N VAL A 11 -32.40 -13.05 2.79
CA VAL A 11 -32.01 -12.37 1.55
C VAL A 11 -31.97 -10.86 1.73
N ARG A 12 -32.96 -10.28 2.43
CA ARG A 12 -32.98 -8.83 2.74
C ARG A 12 -31.81 -8.41 3.64
N ASP A 13 -31.53 -9.17 4.70
CA ASP A 13 -30.40 -8.93 5.59
C ASP A 13 -29.07 -8.96 4.84
N LEU A 14 -28.82 -10.03 4.08
CA LEU A 14 -27.60 -10.18 3.29
C LEU A 14 -27.45 -9.08 2.25
N ALA A 15 -28.52 -8.68 1.57
CA ALA A 15 -28.48 -7.59 0.61
C ALA A 15 -28.17 -6.24 1.28
N ALA A 16 -28.78 -5.96 2.44
CA ALA A 16 -28.52 -4.73 3.21
C ALA A 16 -27.07 -4.68 3.74
N ARG A 17 -26.53 -5.81 4.16
CA ARG A 17 -25.12 -5.90 4.59
C ARG A 17 -24.17 -5.69 3.43
N ALA A 18 -24.43 -6.31 2.28
CA ALA A 18 -23.61 -6.17 1.08
C ALA A 18 -23.59 -4.72 0.58
N SER A 19 -24.76 -4.06 0.51
CA SER A 19 -24.85 -2.69 0.00
C SER A 19 -24.02 -1.69 0.80
N ARG A 20 -23.91 -1.88 2.13
CA ARG A 20 -23.09 -1.05 3.01
C ARG A 20 -21.58 -1.19 2.78
N LEU A 21 -21.14 -2.28 2.13
CA LEU A 21 -19.74 -2.58 1.88
C LEU A 21 -19.32 -2.27 0.43
N ALA A 22 -20.27 -1.90 -0.42
CA ALA A 22 -20.02 -1.71 -1.86
C ALA A 22 -19.48 -0.32 -2.20
N HIS A 23 -19.70 0.65 -1.33
CA HIS A 23 -19.34 2.05 -1.57
C HIS A 23 -19.17 2.80 -0.26
N PHE A 24 -18.30 3.79 -0.25
CA PHE A 24 -18.20 4.77 0.83
C PHE A 24 -17.89 6.18 0.28
N ASP A 25 -18.24 7.18 1.05
CA ASP A 25 -17.95 8.59 0.84
C ASP A 25 -17.31 9.20 2.08
N HIS A 26 -17.07 10.50 2.08
CA HIS A 26 -16.47 11.21 3.20
C HIS A 26 -17.25 11.02 4.50
N ALA A 27 -18.59 11.13 4.46
CA ALA A 27 -19.43 11.00 5.64
C ALA A 27 -19.40 9.58 6.21
N SER A 28 -19.46 8.57 5.34
CA SER A 28 -19.46 7.16 5.75
C SER A 28 -18.14 6.70 6.38
N VAL A 29 -17.01 7.36 6.06
CA VAL A 29 -15.72 7.14 6.74
C VAL A 29 -15.53 8.08 7.94
N GLY A 30 -16.55 8.83 8.34
CA GLY A 30 -16.55 9.67 9.54
C GLY A 30 -15.90 11.03 9.38
N LEU A 31 -15.62 11.49 8.14
CA LEU A 31 -15.05 12.81 7.90
C LEU A 31 -16.13 13.90 7.96
N ARG A 32 -15.86 14.94 8.71
CA ARG A 32 -16.69 16.14 8.87
C ARG A 32 -16.18 17.25 7.95
N PRO A 33 -16.94 18.33 7.72
CA PRO A 33 -16.50 19.44 6.88
C PRO A 33 -15.13 20.01 7.26
N GLN A 34 -14.79 20.09 8.55
CA GLN A 34 -13.50 20.56 9.03
C GLN A 34 -12.34 19.62 8.74
N ASP A 35 -12.61 18.35 8.48
CA ASP A 35 -11.59 17.33 8.19
C ASP A 35 -11.22 17.29 6.69
N MET A 36 -12.00 17.96 5.84
CA MET A 36 -11.84 17.96 4.38
C MET A 36 -10.47 18.42 3.88
N PRO A 37 -9.79 19.39 4.50
CA PRO A 37 -8.42 19.77 4.10
C PRO A 37 -7.39 18.64 4.22
N PHE A 38 -7.66 17.63 5.03
CA PHE A 38 -6.80 16.46 5.24
C PHE A 38 -7.25 15.23 4.46
N ALA A 39 -8.44 15.27 3.85
CA ALA A 39 -9.03 14.12 3.18
C ALA A 39 -8.24 13.71 1.93
N PRO A 40 -8.18 12.41 1.59
CA PRO A 40 -7.75 11.96 0.29
C PRO A 40 -8.61 12.61 -0.81
N SER A 41 -8.04 12.82 -1.99
CA SER A 41 -8.78 13.46 -3.08
C SER A 41 -9.98 12.63 -3.55
N ALA A 42 -10.96 13.28 -4.19
CA ALA A 42 -12.12 12.60 -4.79
C ALA A 42 -11.69 11.49 -5.78
N ALA A 43 -10.52 11.60 -6.40
CA ALA A 43 -9.99 10.57 -7.28
C ALA A 43 -9.57 9.30 -6.51
N HIS A 44 -9.05 9.42 -5.29
CA HIS A 44 -8.75 8.28 -4.42
C HIS A 44 -10.03 7.57 -3.98
N PHE A 45 -11.06 8.32 -3.59
CA PHE A 45 -12.38 7.75 -3.26
C PHE A 45 -12.97 7.00 -4.45
N ARG A 46 -12.94 7.57 -5.65
CA ARG A 46 -13.41 6.89 -6.87
C ARG A 46 -12.63 5.59 -7.12
N ALA A 47 -11.30 5.64 -7.08
CA ALA A 47 -10.46 4.47 -7.34
C ALA A 47 -10.68 3.34 -6.32
N ALA A 48 -10.89 3.68 -5.04
CA ALA A 48 -11.24 2.71 -4.00
C ALA A 48 -12.64 2.12 -4.24
N ASN A 49 -13.65 2.95 -4.55
CA ASN A 49 -15.01 2.51 -4.85
C ASN A 49 -15.08 1.63 -6.09
N ASP A 50 -14.33 1.94 -7.15
CA ASP A 50 -14.23 1.09 -8.35
C ASP A 50 -13.70 -0.31 -8.00
N ARG A 51 -12.78 -0.37 -7.04
CA ARG A 51 -12.22 -1.63 -6.56
C ARG A 51 -13.25 -2.42 -5.74
N LEU A 52 -13.97 -1.74 -4.85
CA LEU A 52 -15.06 -2.35 -4.07
C LEU A 52 -16.19 -2.86 -4.96
N ALA A 53 -16.58 -2.11 -5.99
CA ALA A 53 -17.60 -2.50 -6.95
C ALA A 53 -17.23 -3.81 -7.70
N LYS A 54 -15.96 -3.98 -8.07
CA LYS A 54 -15.49 -5.25 -8.67
C LYS A 54 -15.61 -6.42 -7.71
N ILE A 55 -15.20 -6.23 -6.45
CA ILE A 55 -15.27 -7.26 -5.41
C ILE A 55 -16.74 -7.62 -5.11
N ASP A 56 -17.63 -6.64 -5.05
CA ASP A 56 -19.06 -6.83 -4.80
C ASP A 56 -19.77 -7.65 -5.90
N GLY A 57 -19.21 -7.71 -7.10
CA GLY A 57 -19.76 -8.51 -8.20
C GLY A 57 -19.97 -9.98 -7.85
N ALA A 58 -19.12 -10.58 -7.03
CA ALA A 58 -19.29 -11.96 -6.55
C ALA A 58 -20.47 -12.07 -5.58
N VAL A 59 -20.62 -11.13 -4.67
CA VAL A 59 -21.75 -11.06 -3.73
C VAL A 59 -23.06 -10.98 -4.51
N ARG A 60 -23.15 -10.09 -5.49
CA ARG A 60 -24.36 -9.91 -6.33
C ARG A 60 -24.74 -11.18 -7.07
N ARG A 61 -23.78 -11.93 -7.64
CA ARG A 61 -24.06 -13.22 -8.31
C ARG A 61 -24.65 -14.22 -7.35
N HIS A 62 -24.06 -14.40 -6.17
CA HIS A 62 -24.56 -15.34 -5.17
C HIS A 62 -25.89 -14.93 -4.56
N LEU A 63 -26.12 -13.64 -4.31
CA LEU A 63 -27.41 -13.10 -3.90
C LEU A 63 -28.49 -13.34 -4.99
N GLY A 64 -28.15 -13.12 -6.25
CA GLY A 64 -29.04 -13.39 -7.37
C GLY A 64 -29.45 -14.87 -7.45
N ALA A 65 -28.51 -15.79 -7.24
CA ALA A 65 -28.81 -17.22 -7.15
C ALA A 65 -29.73 -17.54 -5.96
N LEU A 66 -29.44 -16.98 -4.78
CA LEU A 66 -30.27 -17.18 -3.59
C LEU A 66 -31.70 -16.63 -3.76
N ARG A 67 -31.89 -15.49 -4.43
CA ARG A 67 -33.20 -14.90 -4.73
C ARG A 67 -34.05 -15.76 -5.68
N ARG A 68 -33.42 -16.53 -6.57
CA ARG A 68 -34.11 -17.46 -7.48
C ARG A 68 -34.55 -18.75 -6.81
N MET A 69 -34.06 -19.05 -5.61
CA MET A 69 -34.50 -20.22 -4.85
C MET A 69 -35.89 -19.98 -4.26
N GLY A 70 -36.78 -20.96 -4.48
CA GLY A 70 -38.17 -20.93 -4.00
C GLY A 70 -38.41 -21.85 -2.81
N ALA A 71 -39.67 -21.92 -2.38
CA ALA A 71 -40.11 -22.80 -1.29
C ALA A 71 -39.85 -24.31 -1.55
N GLN A 72 -39.73 -24.69 -2.80
CA GLN A 72 -39.48 -26.08 -3.23
C GLN A 72 -37.97 -26.41 -3.34
N SER A 73 -37.09 -25.44 -3.17
CA SER A 73 -35.64 -25.68 -3.22
C SER A 73 -35.21 -26.57 -2.07
N PRO A 74 -34.33 -27.57 -2.29
CA PRO A 74 -33.82 -28.43 -1.22
C PRO A 74 -33.14 -27.61 -0.14
N ARG A 75 -33.50 -27.82 1.12
CA ARG A 75 -33.02 -27.06 2.29
C ARG A 75 -31.49 -26.97 2.33
N GLN A 76 -30.82 -28.07 2.03
CA GLN A 76 -29.36 -28.12 2.01
C GLN A 76 -28.76 -27.17 0.96
N GLN A 77 -29.36 -27.07 -0.23
CA GLN A 77 -28.90 -26.14 -1.27
C GLN A 77 -29.12 -24.68 -0.86
N VAL A 78 -30.24 -24.36 -0.21
CA VAL A 78 -30.51 -23.01 0.31
C VAL A 78 -29.47 -22.61 1.37
N LEU A 79 -29.18 -23.50 2.33
CA LEU A 79 -28.19 -23.25 3.36
C LEU A 79 -26.79 -23.11 2.77
N HIS A 80 -26.42 -23.94 1.81
CA HIS A 80 -25.15 -23.82 1.11
C HIS A 80 -25.03 -22.47 0.38
N GLN A 81 -26.07 -22.05 -0.34
CA GLN A 81 -26.07 -20.76 -1.04
C GLN A 81 -25.99 -19.57 -0.08
N ILE A 82 -26.66 -19.62 1.08
CA ILE A 82 -26.53 -18.63 2.15
C ILE A 82 -25.08 -18.56 2.62
N ALA A 83 -24.43 -19.69 2.88
CA ALA A 83 -23.03 -19.75 3.31
C ALA A 83 -22.07 -19.13 2.28
N LEU A 84 -22.33 -19.34 0.97
CA LEU A 84 -21.56 -18.72 -0.10
C LEU A 84 -21.71 -17.18 -0.07
N VAL A 85 -22.94 -16.66 0.09
CA VAL A 85 -23.16 -15.21 0.19
C VAL A 85 -22.47 -14.63 1.42
N GLU A 86 -22.60 -15.27 2.59
CA GLU A 86 -21.93 -14.84 3.83
C GLU A 86 -20.41 -14.78 3.65
N ARG A 87 -19.83 -15.79 3.04
CA ARG A 87 -18.40 -15.81 2.76
C ARG A 87 -17.96 -14.65 1.87
N GLU A 88 -18.70 -14.35 0.81
CA GLU A 88 -18.36 -13.24 -0.09
C GLU A 88 -18.57 -11.87 0.58
N ILE A 89 -19.59 -11.72 1.42
CA ILE A 89 -19.77 -10.51 2.25
C ILE A 89 -18.58 -10.33 3.22
N ASP A 90 -18.12 -11.41 3.84
CA ASP A 90 -16.96 -11.36 4.75
C ASP A 90 -15.67 -10.97 4.01
N ARG A 91 -15.51 -11.46 2.79
CA ARG A 91 -14.42 -11.04 1.91
C ARG A 91 -14.52 -9.56 1.55
N SER A 92 -15.71 -9.08 1.14
CA SER A 92 -15.94 -7.65 0.83
C SER A 92 -15.65 -6.76 2.03
N ARG A 93 -15.99 -7.19 3.25
CA ARG A 93 -15.68 -6.47 4.49
C ARG A 93 -14.18 -6.24 4.69
N ARG A 94 -13.34 -7.21 4.33
CA ARG A 94 -11.88 -7.05 4.45
C ARG A 94 -11.34 -5.99 3.48
N ALA A 95 -11.84 -5.97 2.25
CA ALA A 95 -11.45 -4.95 1.26
C ALA A 95 -11.94 -3.56 1.66
N PHE A 96 -13.21 -3.45 2.07
CA PHE A 96 -13.77 -2.22 2.59
C PHE A 96 -12.98 -1.71 3.80
N GLY A 97 -12.64 -2.61 4.74
CA GLY A 97 -11.89 -2.31 5.95
C GLY A 97 -10.52 -1.70 5.67
N LEU A 98 -9.82 -2.12 4.61
CA LEU A 98 -8.55 -1.52 4.24
C LEU A 98 -8.69 -0.03 3.92
N PHE A 99 -9.60 0.33 3.03
CA PHE A 99 -9.80 1.72 2.65
C PHE A 99 -10.44 2.55 3.77
N PHE A 100 -11.39 1.95 4.50
CA PHE A 100 -12.01 2.60 5.65
C PHE A 100 -10.94 2.96 6.71
N GLU A 101 -10.07 2.02 7.07
CA GLU A 101 -8.97 2.23 8.02
C GLU A 101 -8.05 3.39 7.61
N VAL A 102 -7.67 3.43 6.33
CA VAL A 102 -6.80 4.47 5.80
C VAL A 102 -7.49 5.84 5.77
N PHE A 103 -8.73 5.91 5.30
CA PHE A 103 -9.40 7.18 5.05
C PHE A 103 -10.00 7.79 6.31
N SER A 104 -10.53 6.98 7.24
CA SER A 104 -11.10 7.47 8.49
C SER A 104 -10.09 8.15 9.42
N GLN A 105 -8.80 7.81 9.29
CA GLN A 105 -7.75 8.46 10.08
C GLN A 105 -7.61 9.96 9.78
N ARG A 106 -8.16 10.42 8.65
CA ARG A 106 -8.17 11.86 8.31
C ARG A 106 -9.15 12.68 9.16
N GLY A 107 -9.99 12.04 9.95
CA GLY A 107 -10.81 12.67 11.00
C GLY A 107 -10.24 12.53 12.42
N SER A 108 -9.01 12.02 12.56
CA SER A 108 -8.35 11.79 13.84
C SER A 108 -7.29 12.83 14.16
N SER A 109 -6.68 12.73 15.35
CA SER A 109 -5.53 13.55 15.76
C SER A 109 -4.29 13.37 14.87
N PHE A 110 -4.20 12.28 14.11
CA PHE A 110 -3.11 12.04 13.15
C PHE A 110 -3.28 12.79 11.82
N ALA A 111 -4.44 13.38 11.55
CA ALA A 111 -4.73 13.98 10.25
C ALA A 111 -3.70 15.02 9.80
N PRO A 112 -3.20 15.97 10.64
CA PRO A 112 -2.18 16.93 10.25
C PRO A 112 -0.84 16.27 9.87
N ALA A 113 -0.39 15.29 10.65
CA ALA A 113 0.85 14.56 10.37
C ALA A 113 0.75 13.75 9.07
N LEU A 114 -0.37 13.06 8.86
CA LEU A 114 -0.62 12.32 7.62
C LEU A 114 -0.68 13.24 6.40
N ALA A 115 -1.33 14.39 6.51
CA ALA A 115 -1.38 15.37 5.42
C ALA A 115 0.02 15.94 5.11
N ALA A 116 0.87 16.15 6.11
CA ALA A 116 2.26 16.57 5.91
C ALA A 116 3.06 15.49 5.16
N HIS A 117 2.93 14.22 5.52
CA HIS A 117 3.57 13.11 4.78
C HIS A 117 3.07 13.02 3.34
N ASP A 118 1.76 13.14 3.12
CA ASP A 118 1.20 13.16 1.77
C ASP A 118 1.75 14.33 0.94
N ALA A 119 1.82 15.54 1.52
CA ALA A 119 2.35 16.71 0.85
C ALA A 119 3.82 16.53 0.45
N ILE A 120 4.65 15.96 1.32
CA ILE A 120 6.05 15.66 1.02
C ILE A 120 6.14 14.60 -0.10
N ALA A 121 5.35 13.53 -0.02
CA ALA A 121 5.33 12.51 -1.08
C ALA A 121 4.89 13.10 -2.42
N VAL A 122 3.88 13.98 -2.43
CA VAL A 122 3.43 14.70 -3.64
C VAL A 122 4.56 15.58 -4.19
N SER A 123 5.25 16.34 -3.34
CA SER A 123 6.38 17.18 -3.74
C SER A 123 7.51 16.35 -4.38
N CYS A 124 7.83 15.18 -3.83
CA CYS A 124 8.81 14.26 -4.41
C CYS A 124 8.41 13.82 -5.83
N TYR A 125 7.16 13.42 -6.02
CA TYR A 125 6.63 13.03 -7.34
C TYR A 125 6.66 14.19 -8.32
N ASP A 126 6.29 15.38 -7.88
CA ASP A 126 6.26 16.57 -8.74
C ASP A 126 7.66 17.02 -9.11
N SER A 127 8.65 16.93 -8.23
CA SER A 127 10.06 17.21 -8.52
C SER A 127 10.60 16.28 -9.62
N VAL A 128 10.33 14.98 -9.53
CA VAL A 128 10.72 14.02 -10.56
C VAL A 128 9.99 14.29 -11.89
N ARG A 129 8.71 14.62 -11.84
CA ARG A 129 7.92 14.92 -13.04
C ARG A 129 8.37 16.20 -13.74
N LEU A 130 8.75 17.22 -12.98
CA LEU A 130 9.29 18.46 -13.55
C LEU A 130 10.65 18.25 -14.21
N SER A 131 11.50 17.42 -13.61
CA SER A 131 12.82 17.10 -14.13
C SER A 131 12.79 16.15 -15.35
N SER A 132 11.79 15.25 -15.39
CA SER A 132 11.71 14.20 -16.41
C SER A 132 10.24 13.81 -16.68
N PRO A 133 9.47 14.67 -17.35
CA PRO A 133 8.03 14.49 -17.55
C PRO A 133 7.68 13.23 -18.33
N ASP A 134 8.52 12.81 -19.26
CA ASP A 134 8.30 11.65 -20.14
C ASP A 134 8.44 10.30 -19.42
N LEU A 135 9.00 10.29 -18.22
CA LEU A 135 9.13 9.06 -17.44
C LEU A 135 7.78 8.57 -16.89
N PHE A 136 6.81 9.47 -16.69
CA PHE A 136 5.50 9.09 -16.16
C PHE A 136 4.51 8.75 -17.27
N ARG A 137 4.03 7.51 -17.26
CA ARG A 137 3.04 7.02 -18.24
C ARG A 137 1.61 7.34 -17.75
N GLY A 138 1.14 8.55 -18.04
CA GLY A 138 -0.23 8.97 -17.74
C GLY A 138 -0.45 9.47 -16.30
N PRO A 139 -1.71 9.80 -15.95
CA PRO A 139 -2.05 10.35 -14.65
C PRO A 139 -1.90 9.28 -13.57
N LEU A 140 -1.19 9.61 -12.49
CA LEU A 140 -1.00 8.76 -11.33
C LEU A 140 -1.71 9.35 -10.12
N LEU A 141 -2.40 8.50 -9.36
CA LEU A 141 -2.81 8.84 -8.01
C LEU A 141 -1.59 8.85 -7.11
N LYS A 142 -1.43 9.93 -6.38
CA LYS A 142 -0.31 10.12 -5.45
C LYS A 142 -0.40 9.16 -4.28
N PRO A 143 0.70 8.89 -3.57
CA PRO A 143 0.64 8.08 -2.35
C PRO A 143 -0.29 8.68 -1.28
N VAL A 144 -0.94 7.81 -0.51
CA VAL A 144 -1.71 8.16 0.68
C VAL A 144 -1.05 7.47 1.87
N SER A 145 -0.68 8.26 2.88
CA SER A 145 -0.11 7.74 4.12
C SER A 145 -1.19 7.31 5.12
N TYR A 146 -0.89 6.40 6.01
CA TYR A 146 -1.75 5.98 7.10
C TYR A 146 -0.93 5.45 8.28
N MET A 147 -1.47 5.57 9.49
CA MET A 147 -0.86 5.06 10.70
C MET A 147 -1.27 3.61 10.95
N GLU A 148 -0.31 2.77 11.30
CA GLU A 148 -0.56 1.40 11.73
C GLU A 148 0.48 1.00 12.77
N HIS A 149 0.11 0.10 13.66
CA HIS A 149 1.09 -0.49 14.57
C HIS A 149 2.20 -1.21 13.79
N GLY A 150 3.44 -0.97 14.18
CA GLY A 150 4.60 -1.58 13.55
C GLY A 150 5.90 -0.88 13.90
N PHE A 151 7.02 -1.50 13.57
CA PHE A 151 8.36 -0.98 13.88
C PHE A 151 8.90 -0.04 12.79
N SER A 152 8.55 -0.30 11.53
CA SER A 152 9.12 0.44 10.39
C SER A 152 8.03 0.95 9.46
N PRO A 153 8.27 2.05 8.75
CA PRO A 153 7.47 2.39 7.58
C PRO A 153 7.43 1.22 6.59
N ALA A 154 6.41 1.18 5.76
CA ALA A 154 6.28 0.19 4.70
C ALA A 154 5.34 0.71 3.61
N THR A 155 5.53 0.26 2.38
CA THR A 155 4.65 0.67 1.29
C THR A 155 3.92 -0.50 0.64
N MET A 156 2.65 -0.28 0.30
CA MET A 156 1.88 -1.09 -0.63
C MET A 156 1.78 -0.36 -1.97
N ARG A 157 2.62 -0.74 -2.91
CA ARG A 157 2.71 -0.06 -4.22
C ARG A 157 1.45 -0.22 -5.04
N ARG A 158 1.17 0.75 -5.91
CA ARG A 158 0.13 0.65 -6.92
C ARG A 158 0.35 -0.60 -7.79
N GLY A 159 -0.74 -1.27 -8.18
CA GLY A 159 -0.71 -2.45 -9.03
C GLY A 159 -0.31 -3.75 -8.32
N VAL A 160 0.18 -3.69 -7.08
CA VAL A 160 0.47 -4.91 -6.30
C VAL A 160 -0.84 -5.59 -5.91
N VAL A 161 -0.92 -6.87 -6.18
CA VAL A 161 -2.06 -7.71 -5.78
C VAL A 161 -2.03 -7.89 -4.25
N LEU A 162 -3.11 -7.49 -3.59
CA LEU A 162 -3.23 -7.55 -2.14
C LEU A 162 -4.26 -8.62 -1.72
N ASN A 163 -3.89 -9.47 -0.78
CA ASN A 163 -4.83 -10.44 -0.19
C ASN A 163 -6.04 -9.76 0.47
N ARG A 164 -5.84 -8.58 1.08
CA ARG A 164 -6.95 -7.77 1.65
C ARG A 164 -7.92 -7.27 0.58
N LEU A 165 -7.47 -7.12 -0.67
CA LEU A 165 -8.30 -6.77 -1.83
C LEU A 165 -8.72 -7.99 -2.66
N LEU A 166 -8.65 -9.19 -2.09
CA LEU A 166 -9.11 -10.45 -2.68
C LEU A 166 -8.47 -10.79 -4.04
N GLY A 167 -7.21 -10.42 -4.19
CA GLY A 167 -6.48 -10.60 -5.44
C GLY A 167 -6.61 -9.45 -6.42
N GLU A 168 -7.35 -8.39 -6.09
CA GLU A 168 -7.36 -7.17 -6.89
C GLU A 168 -6.10 -6.34 -6.65
N PRO A 169 -5.57 -5.68 -7.69
CA PRO A 169 -4.43 -4.81 -7.55
C PRO A 169 -4.77 -3.53 -6.78
N ASN A 170 -3.81 -3.06 -5.96
CA ASN A 170 -3.94 -1.80 -5.24
C ASN A 170 -4.09 -0.62 -6.22
N PRO A 171 -5.11 0.23 -6.08
CA PRO A 171 -5.38 1.30 -7.05
C PRO A 171 -4.41 2.48 -6.96
N PHE A 172 -3.79 2.72 -5.82
CA PHE A 172 -2.82 3.79 -5.57
C PHE A 172 -1.82 3.37 -4.47
N PRO A 173 -0.65 4.00 -4.39
CA PRO A 173 0.30 3.67 -3.34
C PRO A 173 -0.24 4.00 -1.95
N LEU A 174 -0.01 3.11 -0.99
CA LEU A 174 -0.30 3.33 0.42
C LEU A 174 0.99 3.25 1.22
N ILE A 175 1.30 4.27 2.01
CA ILE A 175 2.51 4.31 2.85
C ILE A 175 2.08 4.20 4.31
N ARG A 176 2.46 3.08 4.93
CA ARG A 176 2.28 2.87 6.36
C ARG A 176 3.33 3.63 7.15
N ILE A 177 2.91 4.32 8.19
CA ILE A 177 3.75 5.03 9.14
C ILE A 177 3.49 4.45 10.53
N PRO A 178 4.50 4.01 11.27
CA PRO A 178 4.34 3.59 12.67
C PRO A 178 3.89 4.76 13.55
N TRP A 179 3.07 4.50 14.56
CA TRP A 179 2.51 5.54 15.43
C TRP A 179 3.55 6.33 16.23
N ASP A 180 4.67 5.72 16.55
CA ASP A 180 5.80 6.36 17.22
C ASP A 180 6.71 7.14 16.27
N ARG A 181 6.36 7.20 14.96
CA ARG A 181 7.13 7.84 13.90
C ARG A 181 6.26 8.73 13.03
N GLU A 182 5.25 9.35 13.62
CA GLU A 182 4.32 10.25 12.93
C GLU A 182 4.94 11.58 12.49
N SER A 183 6.15 11.89 12.97
CA SER A 183 6.82 13.16 12.65
C SER A 183 7.47 13.11 11.26
N PRO A 184 7.06 13.96 10.31
CA PRO A 184 7.61 13.98 8.95
C PRO A 184 9.11 14.24 8.87
N TRP A 185 9.70 14.92 9.85
CA TRP A 185 11.13 15.19 9.93
C TRP A 185 12.00 13.93 10.03
N GLN A 186 11.43 12.81 10.43
CA GLN A 186 12.14 11.53 10.48
C GLN A 186 12.48 10.95 9.11
N ALA A 187 12.31 11.64 8.06
CA ALA A 187 12.72 11.45 6.65
C ALA A 187 12.85 9.99 6.12
N VAL A 188 12.83 9.00 6.99
CA VAL A 188 12.88 7.56 6.64
C VAL A 188 11.73 7.16 5.72
N PHE A 189 10.58 7.83 5.79
CA PHE A 189 9.49 7.54 4.90
C PHE A 189 9.79 7.88 3.42
N LEU A 190 10.79 8.75 3.14
CA LEU A 190 11.25 9.02 1.78
C LEU A 190 11.78 7.77 1.07
N HIS A 191 12.32 6.82 1.83
CA HIS A 191 12.65 5.50 1.32
C HIS A 191 11.42 4.77 0.76
N GLU A 192 10.28 4.83 1.43
CA GLU A 192 9.03 4.24 0.96
C GLU A 192 8.45 4.99 -0.25
N VAL A 193 8.60 6.32 -0.27
CA VAL A 193 8.25 7.13 -1.45
C VAL A 193 9.10 6.72 -2.65
N ALA A 194 10.41 6.51 -2.45
CA ALA A 194 11.32 6.08 -3.50
C ALA A 194 10.97 4.69 -4.07
N HIS A 195 10.54 3.75 -3.23
CA HIS A 195 10.01 2.45 -3.71
C HIS A 195 8.80 2.63 -4.62
N ASN A 196 7.88 3.54 -4.27
CA ASN A 196 6.72 3.83 -5.10
C ASN A 196 7.13 4.49 -6.42
N LEU A 197 8.03 5.48 -6.38
CA LEU A 197 8.58 6.11 -7.58
C LEU A 197 9.25 5.08 -8.50
N GLN A 198 10.11 4.20 -7.99
CA GLN A 198 10.75 3.15 -8.79
C GLN A 198 9.73 2.28 -9.53
N ALA A 199 8.63 1.95 -8.84
CA ALA A 199 7.55 1.14 -9.42
C ALA A 199 6.75 1.91 -10.47
N ASP A 200 6.36 3.16 -10.17
CA ASP A 200 5.54 3.99 -11.04
C ASP A 200 6.29 4.47 -12.29
N LEU A 201 7.60 4.65 -12.20
CA LEU A 201 8.49 4.93 -13.33
C LEU A 201 8.77 3.68 -14.19
N GLY A 202 8.51 2.49 -13.66
CA GLY A 202 8.75 1.23 -14.37
C GLY A 202 10.24 0.86 -14.54
N ILE A 203 11.15 1.53 -13.82
CA ILE A 203 12.63 1.39 -13.97
C ILE A 203 13.23 0.21 -13.21
N TRP A 204 12.42 -0.60 -12.59
CA TRP A 204 12.79 -1.70 -11.72
C TRP A 204 13.73 -2.74 -12.38
N GLN A 205 13.38 -3.20 -13.58
CA GLN A 205 14.18 -4.23 -14.28
C GLN A 205 15.46 -3.65 -14.83
N GLU A 206 15.43 -2.42 -15.29
CA GLU A 206 16.60 -1.69 -15.77
C GLU A 206 17.62 -1.52 -14.65
N ASN A 207 17.21 -0.99 -13.51
CA ASN A 207 18.06 -0.83 -12.33
C ASN A 207 18.68 -2.16 -11.89
N ARG A 208 17.89 -3.24 -11.87
CA ARG A 208 18.41 -4.56 -11.52
C ARG A 208 19.50 -5.02 -12.50
N ARG A 209 19.25 -4.87 -13.80
CA ARG A 209 20.24 -5.25 -14.83
C ARG A 209 21.53 -4.43 -14.69
N ALA A 210 21.42 -3.12 -14.54
CA ALA A 210 22.57 -2.22 -14.38
C ALA A 210 23.43 -2.61 -13.15
N VAL A 211 22.79 -2.86 -12.01
CA VAL A 211 23.47 -3.28 -10.78
C VAL A 211 24.19 -4.62 -10.96
N VAL A 212 23.52 -5.62 -11.56
CA VAL A 212 24.09 -6.95 -11.80
C VAL A 212 25.28 -6.87 -12.77
N GLN A 213 25.13 -6.15 -13.89
CA GLN A 213 26.19 -5.97 -14.87
C GLN A 213 27.39 -5.24 -14.27
N ARG A 214 27.17 -4.19 -13.49
CA ARG A 214 28.24 -3.45 -12.84
C ARG A 214 28.97 -4.33 -11.82
N ALA A 215 28.26 -5.11 -11.00
CA ALA A 215 28.87 -6.01 -10.02
C ALA A 215 29.70 -7.12 -10.70
N LEU A 216 29.24 -7.68 -11.81
CA LEU A 216 30.00 -8.66 -12.60
C LEU A 216 31.25 -8.04 -13.19
N GLY A 217 31.16 -6.85 -13.79
CA GLY A 217 32.29 -6.18 -14.44
C GLY A 217 33.36 -5.68 -13.46
N SER A 218 32.97 -5.27 -12.25
CA SER A 218 33.89 -4.69 -11.27
C SER A 218 34.54 -5.73 -10.36
N VAL A 219 33.84 -6.80 -10.00
CA VAL A 219 34.30 -7.78 -9.00
C VAL A 219 34.50 -9.17 -9.58
N GLY A 220 33.89 -9.46 -10.74
CA GLY A 220 34.02 -10.75 -11.42
C GLY A 220 33.37 -11.94 -10.67
N GLN A 221 32.60 -11.69 -9.61
CA GLN A 221 32.03 -12.74 -8.77
C GLN A 221 30.51 -12.87 -8.97
N PRO A 222 30.02 -13.95 -9.61
CA PRO A 222 28.59 -14.14 -9.88
C PRO A 222 27.72 -14.18 -8.61
N LEU A 223 28.26 -14.65 -7.48
CA LEU A 223 27.54 -14.67 -6.21
C LEU A 223 27.24 -13.26 -5.74
N LEU A 224 28.22 -12.35 -5.75
CA LEU A 224 28.02 -10.96 -5.36
C LEU A 224 27.03 -10.26 -6.29
N ALA A 225 27.14 -10.46 -7.60
CA ALA A 225 26.18 -9.90 -8.55
C ALA A 225 24.75 -10.34 -8.27
N ARG A 226 24.53 -11.61 -7.89
CA ARG A 226 23.19 -12.09 -7.46
C ARG A 226 22.72 -11.45 -6.16
N ILE A 227 23.60 -11.24 -5.19
CA ILE A 227 23.29 -10.58 -3.92
C ILE A 227 22.90 -9.13 -4.17
N TYR A 228 23.71 -8.36 -4.88
CA TYR A 228 23.41 -6.96 -5.22
C TYR A 228 22.15 -6.83 -6.11
N GLY A 229 21.97 -7.74 -7.05
CA GLY A 229 20.74 -7.82 -7.85
C GLY A 229 19.49 -8.14 -7.05
N ARG A 230 19.61 -8.71 -5.84
CA ARG A 230 18.50 -8.87 -4.89
C ARG A 230 18.28 -7.60 -4.06
N TRP A 231 19.35 -6.94 -3.67
CA TRP A 231 19.35 -5.73 -2.86
C TRP A 231 19.03 -4.44 -3.63
N HIS A 232 19.04 -4.48 -4.97
CA HIS A 232 18.95 -3.29 -5.81
C HIS A 232 17.79 -2.37 -5.48
N LYS A 233 16.67 -2.92 -4.98
CA LYS A 233 15.48 -2.15 -4.63
C LYS A 233 15.72 -1.28 -3.42
N GLU A 234 16.28 -1.87 -2.38
CA GLU A 234 16.56 -1.21 -1.12
C GLU A 234 17.67 -0.17 -1.31
N ILE A 235 18.72 -0.53 -2.07
CA ILE A 235 19.79 0.41 -2.42
C ILE A 235 19.24 1.57 -3.24
N PHE A 236 18.40 1.31 -4.23
CA PHE A 236 17.74 2.37 -4.99
C PHE A 236 16.92 3.28 -4.09
N ALA A 237 16.10 2.72 -3.22
CA ALA A 237 15.24 3.51 -2.34
C ALA A 237 16.06 4.36 -1.36
N ASP A 238 17.14 3.82 -0.80
CA ASP A 238 18.05 4.57 0.07
C ASP A 238 18.71 5.74 -0.66
N LEU A 239 19.29 5.51 -1.82
CA LEU A 239 19.99 6.55 -2.60
C LEU A 239 19.01 7.60 -3.17
N ALA A 240 17.85 7.16 -3.67
CA ALA A 240 16.83 8.07 -4.15
C ALA A 240 16.25 8.93 -3.01
N ALA A 241 16.12 8.39 -1.80
CA ALA A 241 15.70 9.17 -0.63
C ALA A 241 16.67 10.33 -0.33
N ILE A 242 17.99 10.13 -0.54
CA ILE A 242 18.97 11.22 -0.42
C ILE A 242 18.77 12.28 -1.51
N LEU A 243 18.52 11.87 -2.74
CA LEU A 243 18.26 12.82 -3.84
C LEU A 243 16.99 13.64 -3.59
N LEU A 244 16.00 13.06 -2.90
CA LEU A 244 14.75 13.72 -2.56
C LEU A 244 14.81 14.60 -1.31
N GLY A 245 15.57 14.18 -0.28
CA GLY A 245 15.57 14.79 1.04
C GLY A 245 16.94 15.25 1.55
N GLY A 246 17.99 15.09 0.74
CA GLY A 246 19.35 15.50 1.10
C GLY A 246 19.90 14.74 2.33
N PRO A 247 20.80 15.39 3.09
CA PRO A 247 21.42 14.79 4.27
C PRO A 247 20.42 14.32 5.33
N SER A 248 19.22 14.94 5.42
CA SER A 248 18.20 14.56 6.39
C SER A 248 17.71 13.12 6.19
N ALA A 249 17.63 12.66 4.94
CA ALA A 249 17.27 11.28 4.63
C ALA A 249 18.32 10.27 5.10
N ALA A 250 19.60 10.61 4.94
CA ALA A 250 20.71 9.78 5.45
C ALA A 250 20.71 9.72 6.98
N TRP A 251 20.51 10.83 7.66
CA TRP A 251 20.41 10.88 9.12
C TRP A 251 19.20 10.11 9.66
N GLY A 252 18.04 10.28 9.04
CA GLY A 252 16.83 9.53 9.40
C GLY A 252 17.03 8.02 9.24
N MET A 253 17.64 7.59 8.16
CA MET A 253 17.94 6.17 7.91
C MET A 253 19.01 5.64 8.87
N ALA A 254 20.08 6.39 9.12
CA ALA A 254 21.13 6.01 10.08
C ALA A 254 20.55 5.84 11.50
N SER A 255 19.71 6.78 11.93
CA SER A 255 19.01 6.71 13.21
C SER A 255 18.07 5.50 13.29
N PHE A 256 17.32 5.22 12.23
CA PHE A 256 16.45 4.06 12.15
C PHE A 256 17.21 2.73 12.20
N LEU A 257 18.40 2.66 11.60
CA LEU A 257 19.24 1.47 11.52
C LEU A 257 20.22 1.34 12.71
N ALA A 258 20.21 2.27 13.66
CA ALA A 258 21.06 2.25 14.85
C ALA A 258 20.65 1.12 15.81
N HIS A 259 21.27 -0.03 15.65
CA HIS A 259 21.07 -1.22 16.47
C HIS A 259 22.41 -1.72 17.03
N PRO A 260 22.42 -2.66 18.01
CA PRO A 260 23.64 -3.29 18.48
C PRO A 260 24.48 -3.89 17.34
N ALA A 261 25.80 -3.85 17.47
CA ALA A 261 26.76 -4.26 16.43
C ALA A 261 26.48 -5.67 15.87
N THR A 262 26.10 -6.61 16.71
CA THR A 262 25.72 -7.98 16.31
C THR A 262 24.56 -8.01 15.29
N ARG A 263 23.62 -7.07 15.40
CA ARG A 263 22.49 -6.94 14.46
C ARG A 263 22.87 -6.15 13.23
N VAL A 264 23.60 -5.04 13.39
CA VAL A 264 24.00 -4.12 12.32
C VAL A 264 24.90 -4.83 11.30
N LEU A 265 25.82 -5.70 11.77
CA LEU A 265 26.75 -6.47 10.97
C LEU A 265 26.20 -7.82 10.48
N SER A 266 25.00 -8.22 10.92
CA SER A 266 24.43 -9.52 10.57
C SER A 266 24.12 -9.63 9.08
N PHE A 267 24.94 -10.43 8.38
CA PHE A 267 24.73 -10.72 6.97
C PHE A 267 23.82 -11.94 6.77
N ARG A 268 22.79 -11.78 5.96
CA ARG A 268 21.87 -12.84 5.58
C ARG A 268 21.78 -12.93 4.06
N PRO A 269 22.39 -13.97 3.43
CA PRO A 269 22.45 -14.07 1.95
C PRO A 269 21.09 -14.05 1.27
N ALA A 270 20.04 -14.57 1.93
CA ALA A 270 18.68 -14.60 1.41
C ALA A 270 17.88 -13.32 1.64
N SER A 271 18.40 -12.36 2.45
CA SER A 271 17.69 -11.10 2.74
C SER A 271 17.50 -10.26 1.48
N ALA A 272 16.32 -9.62 1.39
CA ALA A 272 16.09 -8.57 0.40
C ALA A 272 16.82 -7.26 0.73
N HIS A 273 17.23 -7.08 1.98
CA HIS A 273 17.91 -5.89 2.48
C HIS A 273 19.40 -6.16 2.66
N PRO A 274 20.28 -5.21 2.30
CA PRO A 274 21.68 -5.21 2.73
C PRO A 274 21.78 -5.15 4.26
N THR A 275 22.97 -5.42 4.80
CA THR A 275 23.22 -5.18 6.24
C THR A 275 23.00 -3.70 6.57
N ALA A 276 22.55 -3.40 7.77
CA ALA A 276 22.35 -2.03 8.21
C ALA A 276 23.64 -1.19 8.09
N TYR A 277 24.78 -1.77 8.43
CA TYR A 277 26.09 -1.15 8.26
C TYR A 277 26.35 -0.74 6.80
N LEU A 278 26.17 -1.66 5.85
CA LEU A 278 26.38 -1.38 4.43
C LEU A 278 25.45 -0.30 3.90
N ARG A 279 24.18 -0.28 4.35
CA ARG A 279 23.22 0.76 3.96
C ARG A 279 23.72 2.14 4.37
N VAL A 280 24.10 2.32 5.65
CA VAL A 280 24.61 3.61 6.15
C VAL A 280 25.90 4.01 5.42
N PHE A 281 26.80 3.06 5.15
CA PHE A 281 28.02 3.32 4.38
C PHE A 281 27.71 3.82 2.97
N LEU A 282 26.78 3.19 2.25
CA LEU A 282 26.37 3.63 0.92
C LEU A 282 25.72 5.02 0.91
N LEU A 283 24.95 5.34 1.96
CA LEU A 283 24.38 6.69 2.14
C LEU A 283 25.48 7.75 2.35
N ALA A 284 26.46 7.45 3.20
CA ALA A 284 27.61 8.36 3.45
C ALA A 284 28.43 8.57 2.17
N GLU A 285 28.72 7.52 1.44
CA GLU A 285 29.45 7.58 0.17
C GLU A 285 28.68 8.40 -0.89
N MET A 286 27.35 8.27 -0.94
CA MET A 286 26.53 9.07 -1.85
C MET A 286 26.60 10.56 -1.51
N LEU A 287 26.51 10.92 -0.21
CA LEU A 287 26.60 12.31 0.23
C LEU A 287 27.96 12.94 -0.08
N GLN A 288 29.06 12.17 -0.01
CA GLN A 288 30.39 12.66 -0.37
C GLN A 288 30.56 12.94 -1.87
N ARG A 289 29.72 12.31 -2.71
CA ARG A 289 29.78 12.47 -4.17
C ARG A 289 28.82 13.51 -4.73
N MET A 290 27.90 14.02 -3.91
CA MET A 290 26.97 15.10 -4.28
C MET A 290 27.64 16.47 -4.12
#